data_1ec824cb669ec497ffb218603ee94600
#
_entry.id   1ec824cb669ec497ffb218603ee94600
#
_cell.length_a   1.000
_cell.length_b   1.000
_cell.length_c   1.000
_cell.angle_alpha   90.00
_cell.angle_beta   90.00
_cell.angle_gamma   90.00
#
_symmetry.space_group_name_H-M   'P 1'
#
loop_
_entity.id
_entity.type
_entity.pdbx_description
1 polymer ?
#
loop_
_entity_poly.entity_id
_entity_poly.type
_entity_poly.pdbx_seq_one_letter_code
_entity_poly.pdbx_strand_id
1 'polypeptide(L)'
;GAGDTMQSMIGCGNYEAGKGVDVAGTCAMFCVSTKGIIPELSKKGNNLIFNSGSLPDTYFYWGTIRTGGLALRWFKDNVCHKANDAVYYNDLNDRAAQVPVGSNGVLFLPYLTGGQDINNKKCGCFLGLTLDDDQSVMWRSVLESIGFDYMEICDLYRSAGVDLQRLTVAEGGSR
;
A
#
# COMPACT_ATOMS: atom_id res chain seq x y z
N GLY A 1 6.22 23.08 -12.24
CA GLY A 1 6.21 21.69 -12.65
C GLY A 1 5.40 20.84 -11.70
N ALA A 2 4.93 19.69 -12.15
CA ALA A 2 4.16 18.77 -11.34
C ALA A 2 5.07 17.63 -10.83
N GLY A 3 4.74 17.08 -9.64
CA GLY A 3 5.43 15.91 -9.10
C GLY A 3 5.10 14.63 -9.89
N ASP A 4 5.92 13.59 -9.71
CA ASP A 4 5.82 12.33 -10.44
C ASP A 4 4.43 11.68 -10.35
N THR A 5 3.84 11.69 -9.16
CA THR A 5 2.50 11.15 -8.91
C THR A 5 1.42 11.86 -9.74
N MET A 6 1.48 13.19 -9.83
CA MET A 6 0.53 13.97 -10.65
C MET A 6 0.67 13.64 -12.13
N GLN A 7 1.90 13.44 -12.61
CA GLN A 7 2.16 13.02 -13.99
C GLN A 7 1.68 11.61 -14.25
N SER A 8 1.85 10.70 -13.29
CA SER A 8 1.32 9.34 -13.35
C SER A 8 -0.21 9.34 -13.47
N MET A 9 -0.91 10.19 -12.71
CA MET A 9 -2.37 10.33 -12.80
C MET A 9 -2.81 10.75 -14.20
N ILE A 10 -2.12 11.73 -14.81
CA ILE A 10 -2.40 12.16 -16.19
C ILE A 10 -2.08 11.03 -17.19
N GLY A 11 -0.89 10.44 -17.07
CA GLY A 11 -0.45 9.35 -17.95
C GLY A 11 -1.39 8.14 -17.95
N CYS A 12 -2.02 7.85 -16.81
CA CYS A 12 -3.02 6.80 -16.66
C CYS A 12 -4.44 7.24 -17.02
N GLY A 13 -4.67 8.51 -17.37
CA GLY A 13 -6.00 9.05 -17.64
C GLY A 13 -6.93 9.09 -16.42
N ASN A 14 -6.37 9.16 -15.21
CA ASN A 14 -7.10 9.07 -13.94
C ASN A 14 -7.17 10.42 -13.22
N TYR A 15 -7.55 11.48 -13.93
CA TYR A 15 -7.72 12.84 -13.39
C TYR A 15 -9.17 13.23 -13.14
N GLU A 16 -10.15 12.39 -13.51
CA GLU A 16 -11.57 12.59 -13.21
C GLU A 16 -11.93 12.04 -11.84
N ALA A 17 -12.89 12.65 -11.16
CA ALA A 17 -13.35 12.22 -9.85
C ALA A 17 -13.79 10.74 -9.83
N GLY A 18 -13.37 10.00 -8.82
CA GLY A 18 -13.63 8.55 -8.69
C GLY A 18 -12.60 7.66 -9.40
N LYS A 19 -11.62 8.25 -10.09
CA LYS A 19 -10.51 7.49 -10.67
C LYS A 19 -9.27 7.62 -9.80
N GLY A 20 -8.55 6.52 -9.62
CA GLY A 20 -7.35 6.47 -8.79
C GLY A 20 -6.14 5.86 -9.48
N VAL A 21 -4.97 6.19 -8.96
CA VAL A 21 -3.69 5.58 -9.32
C VAL A 21 -3.00 5.11 -8.06
N ASP A 22 -2.53 3.89 -8.08
CA ASP A 22 -1.59 3.37 -7.10
C ASP A 22 -0.21 3.28 -7.75
N VAL A 23 0.72 4.08 -7.27
CA VAL A 23 2.13 4.00 -7.65
C VAL A 23 2.81 3.05 -6.67
N ALA A 24 2.72 1.75 -6.98
CA ALA A 24 3.11 0.65 -6.10
C ALA A 24 4.62 0.33 -6.23
N GLY A 25 5.45 1.20 -5.68
CA GLY A 25 6.90 1.05 -5.63
C GLY A 25 7.43 0.55 -4.27
N THR A 26 8.61 1.01 -3.89
CA THR A 26 9.22 0.79 -2.55
C THR A 26 8.29 1.25 -1.42
N CYS A 27 7.72 2.44 -1.57
CA CYS A 27 6.51 2.89 -0.89
C CYS A 27 5.41 2.93 -1.95
N ALA A 28 4.16 2.70 -1.56
CA ALA A 28 3.06 2.90 -2.48
C ALA A 28 2.38 4.26 -2.20
N MET A 29 1.97 4.93 -3.28
CA MET A 29 1.20 6.17 -3.20
C MET A 29 -0.16 5.93 -3.82
N PHE A 30 -1.17 5.84 -2.97
CA PHE A 30 -2.55 5.63 -3.37
C PHE A 30 -3.26 6.97 -3.53
N CYS A 31 -3.59 7.33 -4.76
CA CYS A 31 -4.14 8.61 -5.15
C CYS A 31 -5.54 8.44 -5.72
N VAL A 32 -6.48 9.28 -5.31
CA VAL A 32 -7.84 9.29 -5.86
C VAL A 32 -8.24 10.72 -6.22
N SER A 33 -8.68 10.91 -7.45
CA SER A 33 -9.21 12.18 -7.95
C SER A 33 -10.57 12.48 -7.34
N THR A 34 -10.78 13.75 -6.96
CA THR A 34 -12.02 14.25 -6.38
C THR A 34 -12.46 15.55 -7.06
N LYS A 35 -13.71 15.99 -6.82
CA LYS A 35 -14.21 17.27 -7.35
C LYS A 35 -13.72 18.49 -6.56
N GLY A 36 -13.02 18.29 -5.46
CA GLY A 36 -12.56 19.35 -4.56
C GLY A 36 -12.24 18.79 -3.18
N ILE A 37 -12.19 19.66 -2.18
CA ILE A 37 -11.96 19.28 -0.79
C ILE A 37 -13.17 18.52 -0.25
N ILE A 38 -12.89 17.40 0.41
CA ILE A 38 -13.86 16.60 1.15
C ILE A 38 -13.49 16.66 2.64
N PRO A 39 -14.24 17.38 3.48
CA PRO A 39 -13.89 17.61 4.88
C PRO A 39 -13.64 16.32 5.67
N GLU A 40 -14.40 15.27 5.38
CA GLU A 40 -14.29 13.95 6.01
C GLU A 40 -12.90 13.32 5.78
N LEU A 41 -12.35 13.45 4.58
CA LEU A 41 -11.01 12.94 4.24
C LEU A 41 -9.88 13.80 4.83
N SER A 42 -10.14 15.08 5.06
CA SER A 42 -9.17 16.04 5.59
C SER A 42 -9.05 16.01 7.12
N LYS A 43 -9.75 15.11 7.80
CA LYS A 43 -9.68 15.01 9.28
C LYS A 43 -8.28 14.59 9.73
N LYS A 44 -7.84 15.19 10.84
CA LYS A 44 -6.58 14.82 11.48
C LYS A 44 -6.60 13.33 11.85
N GLY A 45 -5.59 12.60 11.43
CA GLY A 45 -5.47 11.15 11.68
C GLY A 45 -5.75 10.27 10.47
N ASN A 46 -6.43 10.76 9.44
CA ASN A 46 -6.69 9.99 8.23
C ASN A 46 -5.44 9.77 7.36
N ASN A 47 -4.36 10.53 7.61
CA ASN A 47 -3.10 10.46 6.85
C ASN A 47 -3.27 10.63 5.32
N LEU A 48 -4.34 11.32 4.92
CA LEU A 48 -4.61 11.68 3.54
C LEU A 48 -4.27 13.16 3.31
N ILE A 49 -3.58 13.44 2.23
CA ILE A 49 -3.14 14.78 1.85
C ILE A 49 -3.91 15.22 0.61
N PHE A 50 -4.53 16.40 0.68
CA PHE A 50 -5.23 17.03 -0.43
C PHE A 50 -4.26 17.83 -1.29
N ASN A 51 -4.36 17.70 -2.61
CA ASN A 51 -3.60 18.49 -3.56
C ASN A 51 -4.45 18.89 -4.78
N SER A 52 -4.06 20.00 -5.41
CA SER A 52 -4.48 20.33 -6.77
C SER A 52 -3.75 19.43 -7.76
N GLY A 53 -4.43 19.02 -8.81
CA GLY A 53 -3.84 18.28 -9.93
C GLY A 53 -3.04 19.18 -10.89
N SER A 54 -2.47 18.58 -11.91
CA SER A 54 -1.70 19.31 -12.95
C SER A 54 -2.55 19.95 -14.04
N LEU A 55 -3.81 19.56 -14.16
CA LEU A 55 -4.78 20.18 -15.06
C LEU A 55 -5.66 21.17 -14.28
N PRO A 56 -6.17 22.23 -14.93
CA PRO A 56 -7.11 23.15 -14.28
C PRO A 56 -8.31 22.38 -13.69
N ASP A 57 -8.78 22.84 -12.53
CA ASP A 57 -9.95 22.31 -11.83
C ASP A 57 -9.90 20.80 -11.53
N THR A 58 -8.69 20.23 -11.45
CA THR A 58 -8.48 18.86 -11.00
C THR A 58 -7.89 18.81 -9.59
N TYR A 59 -8.38 17.89 -8.78
CA TYR A 59 -8.00 17.74 -7.38
C TYR A 59 -7.89 16.26 -7.05
N PHE A 60 -7.07 15.94 -6.06
CA PHE A 60 -6.92 14.56 -5.57
C PHE A 60 -6.49 14.53 -4.10
N TYR A 61 -6.80 13.41 -3.48
CA TYR A 61 -6.21 13.00 -2.22
C TYR A 61 -5.21 11.88 -2.46
N TRP A 62 -4.18 11.84 -1.65
CA TRP A 62 -3.24 10.73 -1.64
C TRP A 62 -2.86 10.33 -0.23
N GLY A 63 -2.64 9.03 -0.04
CA GLY A 63 -2.08 8.43 1.15
C GLY A 63 -0.90 7.54 0.80
N THR A 64 -0.04 7.27 1.77
CA THR A 64 1.14 6.43 1.58
C THR A 64 1.01 5.11 2.31
N ILE A 65 1.33 4.03 1.63
CA ILE A 65 1.64 2.73 2.22
C ILE A 65 3.16 2.65 2.32
N ARG A 66 3.69 2.89 3.53
CA ARG A 66 5.11 3.19 3.73
C ARG A 66 6.04 2.04 3.46
N THR A 67 5.59 0.82 3.74
CA THR A 67 6.43 -0.38 3.72
C THR A 67 6.02 -1.39 2.66
N GLY A 68 5.19 -1.03 1.68
CA GLY A 68 4.72 -1.93 0.62
C GLY A 68 5.83 -2.79 0.01
N GLY A 69 6.41 -2.34 -1.10
CA GLY A 69 7.51 -3.07 -1.76
C GLY A 69 8.77 -3.20 -0.90
N LEU A 70 8.98 -2.29 0.07
CA LEU A 70 10.11 -2.37 1.00
C LEU A 70 9.99 -3.57 1.94
N ALA A 71 8.78 -3.86 2.47
CA ALA A 71 8.57 -5.03 3.33
C ALA A 71 8.80 -6.34 2.55
N LEU A 72 8.33 -6.40 1.32
CA LEU A 72 8.54 -7.56 0.44
C LEU A 72 10.02 -7.80 0.20
N ARG A 73 10.76 -6.75 -0.18
CA ARG A 73 12.20 -6.83 -0.40
C ARG A 73 12.93 -7.21 0.87
N TRP A 74 12.62 -6.57 1.99
CA TRP A 74 13.23 -6.89 3.28
C TRP A 74 13.05 -8.36 3.65
N PHE A 75 11.85 -8.90 3.49
CA PHE A 75 11.59 -10.32 3.81
C PHE A 75 12.42 -11.25 2.93
N LYS A 76 12.40 -11.04 1.62
CA LYS A 76 13.19 -11.84 0.68
C LYS A 76 14.69 -11.78 0.98
N ASP A 77 15.21 -10.58 1.21
CA ASP A 77 16.64 -10.34 1.36
C ASP A 77 17.16 -10.79 2.73
N ASN A 78 16.44 -10.50 3.81
CA ASN A 78 16.95 -10.69 5.17
C ASN A 78 16.36 -11.92 5.87
N VAL A 79 15.13 -12.31 5.60
CA VAL A 79 14.52 -13.51 6.21
C VAL A 79 14.81 -14.75 5.37
N CYS A 80 14.69 -14.64 4.03
CA CYS A 80 14.96 -15.75 3.13
C CYS A 80 16.42 -15.82 2.66
N HIS A 81 17.25 -14.78 2.90
CA HIS A 81 18.63 -14.68 2.44
C HIS A 81 18.79 -14.79 0.91
N LYS A 82 17.87 -14.19 0.15
CA LYS A 82 17.80 -14.24 -1.33
C LYS A 82 17.94 -12.85 -1.97
N ALA A 83 18.83 -12.01 -1.45
CA ALA A 83 18.99 -10.62 -1.88
C ALA A 83 19.21 -10.46 -3.39
N ASN A 84 19.99 -11.32 -4.01
CA ASN A 84 20.34 -11.23 -5.43
C ASN A 84 19.45 -12.07 -6.35
N ASP A 85 18.37 -12.65 -5.83
CA ASP A 85 17.46 -13.53 -6.58
C ASP A 85 16.11 -12.85 -6.78
N ALA A 86 15.95 -12.18 -7.93
CA ALA A 86 14.70 -11.51 -8.26
C ALA A 86 13.55 -12.51 -8.58
N VAL A 87 13.90 -13.71 -9.05
CA VAL A 87 12.93 -14.76 -9.43
C VAL A 87 12.32 -15.41 -8.18
N TYR A 88 12.99 -15.33 -7.05
CA TYR A 88 12.54 -15.93 -5.79
C TYR A 88 11.19 -15.39 -5.28
N TYR A 89 10.76 -14.22 -5.73
CA TYR A 89 9.40 -13.74 -5.46
C TYR A 89 8.32 -14.67 -6.00
N ASN A 90 8.53 -15.27 -7.17
CA ASN A 90 7.57 -16.20 -7.76
C ASN A 90 7.43 -17.45 -6.88
N ASP A 91 8.55 -18.02 -6.43
CA ASP A 91 8.53 -19.17 -5.51
C ASP A 91 7.82 -18.83 -4.18
N LEU A 92 8.09 -17.66 -3.60
CA LEU A 92 7.40 -17.20 -2.40
C LEU A 92 5.90 -17.04 -2.63
N ASN A 93 5.51 -16.45 -3.76
CA ASN A 93 4.11 -16.23 -4.10
C ASN A 93 3.36 -17.55 -4.34
N ASP A 94 3.98 -18.47 -5.07
CA ASP A 94 3.40 -19.79 -5.37
C ASP A 94 3.15 -20.60 -4.08
N ARG A 95 4.10 -20.58 -3.15
CA ARG A 95 3.94 -21.20 -1.83
C ARG A 95 2.89 -20.51 -0.97
N ALA A 96 2.92 -19.18 -0.90
CA ALA A 96 1.93 -18.41 -0.15
C ALA A 96 0.51 -18.55 -0.69
N ALA A 97 0.33 -18.82 -1.98
CA ALA A 97 -0.97 -19.08 -2.58
C ALA A 97 -1.64 -20.34 -2.01
N GLN A 98 -0.86 -21.28 -1.46
CA GLN A 98 -1.38 -22.50 -0.81
C GLN A 98 -1.76 -22.24 0.66
N VAL A 99 -1.33 -21.13 1.26
CA VAL A 99 -1.68 -20.77 2.63
C VAL A 99 -3.10 -20.18 2.65
N PRO A 100 -3.98 -20.61 3.56
CA PRO A 100 -5.31 -20.03 3.69
C PRO A 100 -5.29 -18.52 3.96
N VAL A 101 -6.34 -17.84 3.53
CA VAL A 101 -6.58 -16.42 3.89
C VAL A 101 -6.59 -16.28 5.42
N GLY A 102 -5.93 -15.24 5.92
CA GLY A 102 -5.72 -15.04 7.36
C GLY A 102 -4.43 -15.66 7.86
N SER A 103 -3.57 -16.19 6.96
CA SER A 103 -2.20 -16.64 7.26
C SER A 103 -2.11 -17.53 8.50
N ASN A 104 -3.05 -18.48 8.67
CA ASN A 104 -3.19 -19.34 9.86
C ASN A 104 -3.29 -18.58 11.20
N GLY A 105 -3.70 -17.30 11.18
CA GLY A 105 -3.75 -16.42 12.35
C GLY A 105 -2.47 -15.60 12.58
N VAL A 106 -1.47 -15.74 11.73
CA VAL A 106 -0.25 -14.93 11.78
C VAL A 106 -0.53 -13.54 11.20
N LEU A 107 -0.23 -12.50 11.97
CA LEU A 107 -0.31 -11.10 11.55
C LEU A 107 1.08 -10.49 11.46
N PHE A 108 1.31 -9.70 10.41
CA PHE A 108 2.51 -8.88 10.28
C PHE A 108 2.17 -7.40 10.49
N LEU A 109 2.88 -6.72 11.38
CA LEU A 109 2.81 -5.27 11.54
C LEU A 109 3.93 -4.63 10.72
N PRO A 110 3.62 -3.86 9.66
CA PRO A 110 4.62 -3.46 8.66
C PRO A 110 5.44 -2.21 9.05
N TYR A 111 5.66 -1.95 10.33
CA TYR A 111 6.34 -0.74 10.82
C TYR A 111 7.88 -0.85 10.77
N LEU A 112 8.44 -1.42 9.69
CA LEU A 112 9.89 -1.62 9.54
C LEU A 112 10.68 -0.31 9.49
N THR A 113 10.06 0.79 9.05
CA THR A 113 10.65 2.13 8.98
C THR A 113 10.24 3.03 10.14
N GLY A 114 9.59 2.46 11.15
CA GLY A 114 8.99 3.20 12.25
C GLY A 114 7.61 3.76 11.94
N GLY A 115 7.00 4.40 12.93
CA GLY A 115 5.72 5.11 12.78
C GLY A 115 5.87 6.49 12.15
N GLN A 116 4.73 7.13 11.89
CA GLN A 116 4.71 8.52 11.39
C GLN A 116 5.14 9.54 12.45
N ASP A 117 4.93 9.22 13.71
CA ASP A 117 5.29 10.07 14.83
C ASP A 117 6.71 9.72 15.31
N ILE A 118 7.60 10.68 15.28
CA ILE A 118 8.99 10.54 15.74
C ILE A 118 9.08 10.16 17.23
N ASN A 119 8.05 10.46 18.00
CA ASN A 119 7.94 10.12 19.41
C ASN A 119 7.33 8.73 19.66
N ASN A 120 6.77 8.10 18.62
CA ASN A 120 6.11 6.79 18.71
C ASN A 120 6.95 5.74 17.98
N LYS A 121 7.79 5.04 18.72
CA LYS A 121 8.67 3.99 18.19
C LYS A 121 7.85 2.73 17.85
N LYS A 122 7.13 2.76 16.74
CA LYS A 122 6.52 1.56 16.17
C LYS A 122 7.59 0.72 15.50
N CYS A 123 7.51 -0.59 15.68
CA CYS A 123 8.43 -1.56 15.05
C CYS A 123 7.64 -2.61 14.28
N GLY A 124 8.25 -3.16 13.23
CA GLY A 124 7.71 -4.32 12.56
C GLY A 124 7.66 -5.52 13.49
N CYS A 125 6.62 -6.34 13.39
CA CYS A 125 6.40 -7.48 14.26
C CYS A 125 5.57 -8.56 13.57
N PHE A 126 5.90 -9.83 13.80
CA PHE A 126 5.01 -10.95 13.53
C PHE A 126 4.33 -11.37 14.83
N LEU A 127 3.03 -11.52 14.80
CA LEU A 127 2.18 -11.94 15.92
C LEU A 127 1.51 -13.27 15.58
N GLY A 128 1.38 -14.14 16.56
CA GLY A 128 0.65 -15.41 16.41
C GLY A 128 1.45 -16.55 15.79
N LEU A 129 2.77 -16.44 15.62
CA LEU A 129 3.61 -17.53 15.13
C LEU A 129 3.59 -18.74 16.06
N THR A 130 3.50 -19.91 15.47
CA THR A 130 3.64 -21.22 16.12
C THR A 130 4.79 -22.02 15.51
N LEU A 131 5.07 -23.21 16.03
CA LEU A 131 6.11 -24.10 15.48
C LEU A 131 5.73 -24.70 14.11
N ASP A 132 4.46 -24.65 13.75
CA ASP A 132 3.94 -25.19 12.49
C ASP A 132 3.99 -24.18 11.34
N ASP A 133 4.32 -22.91 11.61
CA ASP A 133 4.35 -21.84 10.62
C ASP A 133 5.73 -21.72 9.97
N ASP A 134 5.74 -21.78 8.65
CA ASP A 134 6.95 -21.64 7.84
C ASP A 134 7.06 -20.27 7.16
N GLN A 135 8.06 -20.11 6.31
CA GLN A 135 8.27 -18.88 5.52
C GLN A 135 7.08 -18.55 4.61
N SER A 136 6.29 -19.53 4.18
CA SER A 136 5.14 -19.32 3.30
C SER A 136 4.01 -18.61 4.04
N VAL A 137 3.74 -19.04 5.28
CA VAL A 137 2.78 -18.40 6.19
C VAL A 137 3.22 -16.97 6.51
N MET A 138 4.49 -16.79 6.87
CA MET A 138 5.05 -15.46 7.14
C MET A 138 4.96 -14.54 5.90
N TRP A 139 5.32 -15.03 4.72
CA TRP A 139 5.20 -14.26 3.48
C TRP A 139 3.76 -13.88 3.19
N ARG A 140 2.82 -14.81 3.35
CA ARG A 140 1.38 -14.55 3.21
C ARG A 140 0.94 -13.43 4.14
N SER A 141 1.34 -13.45 5.41
CA SER A 141 0.98 -12.41 6.37
C SER A 141 1.57 -11.03 6.01
N VAL A 142 2.76 -10.97 5.38
CA VAL A 142 3.33 -9.72 4.85
C VAL A 142 2.47 -9.18 3.70
N LEU A 143 2.05 -10.03 2.76
CA LEU A 143 1.16 -9.62 1.66
C LEU A 143 -0.19 -9.12 2.18
N GLU A 144 -0.77 -9.83 3.14
CA GLU A 144 -2.06 -9.47 3.74
C GLU A 144 -1.97 -8.15 4.52
N SER A 145 -0.86 -7.88 5.21
CA SER A 145 -0.68 -6.62 5.94
C SER A 145 -0.69 -5.41 5.01
N ILE A 146 -0.08 -5.54 3.83
CA ILE A 146 -0.13 -4.50 2.79
C ILE A 146 -1.57 -4.32 2.31
N GLY A 147 -2.30 -5.42 2.10
CA GLY A 147 -3.71 -5.40 1.73
C GLY A 147 -4.59 -4.69 2.77
N PHE A 148 -4.32 -4.86 4.07
CA PHE A 148 -5.05 -4.16 5.13
C PHE A 148 -4.82 -2.66 5.11
N ASP A 149 -3.61 -2.18 4.84
CA ASP A 149 -3.32 -0.76 4.68
C ASP A 149 -4.12 -0.16 3.50
N TYR A 150 -4.21 -0.89 2.37
CA TYR A 150 -5.05 -0.48 1.23
C TYR A 150 -6.54 -0.44 1.60
N MET A 151 -7.02 -1.45 2.33
CA MET A 151 -8.43 -1.49 2.77
C MET A 151 -8.77 -0.31 3.66
N GLU A 152 -7.90 0.06 4.62
CA GLU A 152 -8.09 1.22 5.48
C GLU A 152 -8.27 2.50 4.66
N ILE A 153 -7.41 2.73 3.67
CA ILE A 153 -7.51 3.90 2.79
C ILE A 153 -8.80 3.85 1.95
N CYS A 154 -9.14 2.70 1.38
CA CYS A 154 -10.37 2.54 0.60
C CYS A 154 -11.62 2.78 1.45
N ASP A 155 -11.63 2.34 2.71
CA ASP A 155 -12.75 2.55 3.63
C ASP A 155 -12.91 4.03 4.01
N LEU A 156 -11.81 4.78 4.14
CA LEU A 156 -11.87 6.23 4.31
C LEU A 156 -12.56 6.90 3.11
N TYR A 157 -12.20 6.57 1.88
CA TYR A 157 -12.84 7.11 0.68
C TYR A 157 -14.32 6.72 0.62
N ARG A 158 -14.63 5.46 0.86
CA ARG A 158 -16.01 4.95 0.85
C ARG A 158 -16.88 5.65 1.91
N SER A 159 -16.37 5.80 3.14
CA SER A 159 -17.08 6.48 4.23
C SER A 159 -17.32 7.96 3.97
N ALA A 160 -16.46 8.59 3.16
CA ALA A 160 -16.59 9.97 2.71
C ALA A 160 -17.48 10.13 1.45
N GLY A 161 -18.12 9.06 0.99
CA GLY A 161 -19.00 9.07 -0.18
C GLY A 161 -18.26 9.14 -1.54
N VAL A 162 -16.98 8.83 -1.57
CA VAL A 162 -16.22 8.73 -2.82
C VAL A 162 -16.44 7.36 -3.45
N ASP A 163 -17.06 7.33 -4.62
CA ASP A 163 -17.21 6.13 -5.43
C ASP A 163 -15.95 5.89 -6.26
N LEU A 164 -15.10 4.94 -5.81
CA LEU A 164 -13.88 4.56 -6.52
C LEU A 164 -14.23 3.64 -7.69
N GLN A 165 -14.35 4.22 -8.87
CA GLN A 165 -14.79 3.53 -10.09
C GLN A 165 -13.66 2.79 -10.82
N ARG A 166 -12.43 3.32 -10.71
CA ARG A 166 -11.27 2.77 -11.42
C ARG A 166 -10.01 3.02 -10.61
N LEU A 167 -9.19 1.97 -10.48
CA LEU A 167 -7.85 2.05 -9.94
C LEU A 167 -6.86 1.50 -10.98
N THR A 168 -5.84 2.28 -11.31
CA THR A 168 -4.73 1.85 -12.14
C THR A 168 -3.51 1.64 -11.25
N VAL A 169 -2.95 0.45 -11.28
CA VAL A 169 -1.70 0.14 -10.55
C VAL A 169 -0.53 0.31 -11.50
N ALA A 170 0.48 1.04 -11.07
CA ALA A 170 1.70 1.32 -11.82
C ALA A 170 2.93 0.88 -11.01
N GLU A 171 4.10 0.81 -11.68
CA GLU A 171 5.38 0.41 -11.12
C GLU A 171 5.49 -1.10 -10.81
N GLY A 172 6.38 -1.46 -9.86
CA GLY A 172 6.74 -2.84 -9.55
C GLY A 172 5.59 -3.69 -9.02
N GLY A 173 4.64 -3.10 -8.30
CA GLY A 173 3.47 -3.78 -7.77
C GLY A 173 2.42 -4.17 -8.82
N SER A 174 2.59 -3.74 -10.08
CA SER A 174 1.71 -4.09 -11.21
C SER A 174 2.15 -5.35 -11.96
N ARG A 175 3.24 -6.00 -11.55
CA ARG A 175 3.87 -7.14 -12.23
C ARG A 175 3.58 -8.45 -11.53
#